data_c89238b1487dcd3aeea353991831db3c
#
_entry.id   c89238b1487dcd3aeea353991831db3c
#
_cell.length_a   1.000
_cell.length_b   1.000
_cell.length_c   1.000
_cell.angle_alpha   90.00
_cell.angle_beta   90.00
_cell.angle_gamma   90.00
#
_symmetry.space_group_name_H-M   'P 1'
#
loop_
_entity.id
_entity.type
_entity.pdbx_description
1 polymer ?
#
loop_
_entity_poly.entity_id
_entity_poly.type
_entity_poly.pdbx_seq_one_letter_code
_entity_poly.pdbx_strand_id
1 'polypeptide(L)'
;AIDIRYEAETDKPTIVNMTNHSYFNLDGDAARNEAHLLTIDADYYTPVDSTFMTTGEIAPVEGTPMDFRTPTPVGARINDYDFVQLKNGNGYDHNWVLNTKGDITRKCATLESPLTGIVLDVYTNEPGIQVYAGNFLDGSLTGKKGITYNQRASVCLILQERYSCGDRAFESCKEYRCNESQGR
;
A
#
# COMPACT_ATOMS: atom_id res chain seq x y z
N ALA A 1 3.95 -19.62 -0.22
CA ALA A 1 4.32 -18.31 0.33
C ALA A 1 5.20 -17.56 -0.68
N ILE A 2 5.12 -16.24 -0.68
CA ILE A 2 6.01 -15.35 -1.45
C ILE A 2 6.88 -14.64 -0.42
N ASP A 3 8.20 -14.75 -0.56
CA ASP A 3 9.16 -14.04 0.26
C ASP A 3 9.88 -13.03 -0.64
N ILE A 4 9.88 -11.76 -0.24
CA ILE A 4 10.47 -10.66 -0.99
C ILE A 4 11.49 -9.99 -0.08
N ARG A 5 12.75 -10.02 -0.50
CA ARG A 5 13.87 -9.44 0.22
C ARG A 5 14.64 -8.49 -0.69
N TYR A 6 14.98 -7.35 -0.15
CA TYR A 6 15.82 -6.35 -0.83
C TYR A 6 17.14 -6.21 -0.12
N GLU A 7 18.21 -6.11 -0.89
CA GLU A 7 19.55 -5.78 -0.44
C GLU A 7 20.13 -4.74 -1.40
N ALA A 8 20.80 -3.72 -0.87
CA ALA A 8 21.45 -2.69 -1.66
C ALA A 8 22.78 -2.29 -1.03
N GLU A 9 23.76 -2.01 -1.88
CA GLU A 9 25.05 -1.47 -1.51
C GLU A 9 25.29 -0.15 -2.24
N THR A 10 26.02 0.79 -1.62
CA THR A 10 26.36 2.08 -2.21
C THR A 10 27.75 2.53 -1.76
N ASP A 11 28.46 3.22 -2.62
CA ASP A 11 29.79 3.81 -2.35
C ASP A 11 29.71 5.23 -1.75
N LYS A 12 28.52 5.84 -1.73
CA LYS A 12 28.28 7.17 -1.17
C LYS A 12 26.89 7.24 -0.54
N PRO A 13 26.66 8.15 0.41
CA PRO A 13 25.32 8.39 0.95
C PRO A 13 24.30 8.62 -0.17
N THR A 14 23.22 7.86 -0.17
CA THR A 14 22.14 7.97 -1.16
C THR A 14 20.80 7.67 -0.51
N ILE A 15 19.71 8.13 -1.16
CA ILE A 15 18.35 7.82 -0.75
C ILE A 15 17.96 6.51 -1.43
N VAL A 16 17.47 5.54 -0.65
CA VAL A 16 16.96 4.26 -1.14
C VAL A 16 15.58 4.03 -0.56
N ASN A 17 14.61 3.73 -1.42
CA ASN A 17 13.28 3.26 -1.04
C ASN A 17 12.87 2.17 -2.04
N MET A 18 12.99 0.92 -1.61
CA MET A 18 12.68 -0.25 -2.45
C MET A 18 11.36 -0.85 -2.03
N THR A 19 10.51 -1.16 -3.00
CA THR A 19 9.23 -1.80 -2.73
C THR A 19 8.82 -2.77 -3.84
N ASN A 20 7.86 -3.64 -3.55
CA ASN A 20 7.17 -4.44 -4.54
C ASN A 20 5.80 -3.80 -4.85
N HIS A 21 5.51 -3.62 -6.13
CA HIS A 21 4.25 -3.03 -6.59
C HIS A 21 3.42 -4.06 -7.39
N SER A 22 3.23 -5.24 -6.81
CA SER A 22 2.41 -6.28 -7.42
C SER A 22 0.93 -5.90 -7.39
N TYR A 23 0.24 -6.20 -8.49
CA TYR A 23 -1.19 -6.05 -8.65
C TYR A 23 -1.87 -7.39 -8.37
N PHE A 24 -2.66 -7.47 -7.30
CA PHE A 24 -3.34 -8.68 -6.87
C PHE A 24 -4.81 -8.66 -7.32
N ASN A 25 -5.24 -9.75 -7.94
CA ASN A 25 -6.64 -10.11 -8.10
C ASN A 25 -6.79 -11.58 -7.73
N LEU A 26 -7.41 -11.85 -6.59
CA LEU A 26 -7.52 -13.19 -6.03
C LEU A 26 -8.66 -14.01 -6.69
N ASP A 27 -9.46 -13.39 -7.56
CA ASP A 27 -10.47 -14.08 -8.38
C ASP A 27 -9.85 -14.74 -9.61
N GLY A 28 -8.61 -14.34 -9.97
CA GLY A 28 -7.85 -14.95 -11.06
C GLY A 28 -8.21 -14.50 -12.46
N ASP A 29 -9.06 -13.51 -12.59
CA ASP A 29 -9.47 -12.90 -13.84
C ASP A 29 -9.29 -11.36 -13.84
N ALA A 30 -9.75 -10.68 -14.89
CA ALA A 30 -9.71 -9.22 -14.99
C ALA A 30 -10.98 -8.53 -14.48
N ALA A 31 -11.86 -9.26 -13.79
CA ALA A 31 -13.04 -8.67 -13.20
C ALA A 31 -12.66 -7.69 -12.09
N ARG A 32 -13.57 -6.79 -11.77
CA ARG A 32 -13.39 -5.83 -10.68
C ARG A 32 -13.31 -6.58 -9.36
N ASN A 33 -12.29 -6.26 -8.56
CA ASN A 33 -12.04 -6.92 -7.28
C ASN A 33 -12.60 -6.15 -6.07
N GLU A 34 -13.60 -5.30 -6.30
CA GLU A 34 -14.22 -4.48 -5.26
C GLU A 34 -14.90 -5.30 -4.15
N ALA A 35 -15.21 -6.56 -4.43
CA ALA A 35 -15.77 -7.51 -3.44
C ALA A 35 -14.71 -8.13 -2.53
N HIS A 36 -13.41 -8.01 -2.84
CA HIS A 36 -12.36 -8.51 -1.98
C HIS A 36 -12.42 -7.84 -0.60
N LEU A 37 -12.32 -8.64 0.45
CA LEU A 37 -12.30 -8.17 1.83
C LEU A 37 -10.88 -7.75 2.20
N LEU A 38 -10.72 -6.50 2.61
CA LEU A 38 -9.46 -5.96 3.09
C LEU A 38 -9.54 -5.74 4.60
N THR A 39 -8.48 -6.15 5.30
CA THR A 39 -8.26 -5.82 6.71
C THR A 39 -6.85 -5.27 6.86
N ILE A 40 -6.68 -4.20 7.63
CA ILE A 40 -5.38 -3.58 7.92
C ILE A 40 -5.26 -3.31 9.41
N ASP A 41 -4.19 -3.78 10.04
CA ASP A 41 -3.85 -3.48 11.44
C ASP A 41 -3.23 -2.09 11.53
N ALA A 42 -4.07 -1.06 11.41
CA ALA A 42 -3.68 0.34 11.44
C ALA A 42 -4.79 1.24 12.00
N ASP A 43 -4.45 2.10 12.95
CA ASP A 43 -5.36 3.10 13.52
C ASP A 43 -5.26 4.46 12.83
N TYR A 44 -4.23 4.65 11.98
CA TYR A 44 -3.93 5.91 11.32
C TYR A 44 -3.55 5.71 9.86
N TYR A 45 -3.71 6.78 9.07
CA TYR A 45 -3.25 6.88 7.69
C TYR A 45 -2.58 8.24 7.45
N THR A 46 -1.88 8.41 6.32
CA THR A 46 -1.27 9.68 5.93
C THR A 46 -2.11 10.35 4.84
N PRO A 47 -2.76 11.51 5.14
CA PRO A 47 -3.53 12.25 4.15
C PRO A 47 -2.67 12.79 3.01
N VAL A 48 -3.30 12.94 1.84
CA VAL A 48 -2.72 13.58 0.66
C VAL A 48 -3.51 14.84 0.28
N ASP A 49 -2.82 15.81 -0.30
CA ASP A 49 -3.44 17.00 -0.88
C ASP A 49 -4.01 16.71 -2.30
N SER A 50 -4.54 17.75 -2.95
CA SER A 50 -5.11 17.63 -4.30
C SER A 50 -4.08 17.32 -5.40
N THR A 51 -2.79 17.38 -5.10
CA THR A 51 -1.69 17.04 -5.99
C THR A 51 -1.09 15.66 -5.68
N PHE A 52 -1.72 14.90 -4.79
CA PHE A 52 -1.25 13.59 -4.31
C PHE A 52 0.02 13.63 -3.45
N MET A 53 0.41 14.80 -2.98
CA MET A 53 1.51 14.92 -2.03
C MET A 53 0.99 14.72 -0.61
N THR A 54 1.75 13.99 0.21
CA THR A 54 1.43 13.83 1.62
C THR A 54 1.52 15.15 2.35
N THR A 55 0.53 15.42 3.20
CA THR A 55 0.46 16.69 3.96
C THR A 55 1.40 16.74 5.16
N GLY A 56 2.02 15.61 5.53
CA GLY A 56 2.78 15.45 6.77
C GLY A 56 1.90 15.19 8.00
N GLU A 57 0.60 15.12 7.83
CA GLU A 57 -0.36 14.75 8.88
C GLU A 57 -0.43 13.22 9.01
N ILE A 58 -0.74 12.76 10.23
CA ILE A 58 -1.15 11.39 10.53
C ILE A 58 -2.56 11.47 11.11
N ALA A 59 -3.55 11.05 10.33
CA ALA A 59 -4.97 11.17 10.67
C ALA A 59 -5.55 9.81 11.13
N PRO A 60 -6.51 9.78 12.06
CA PRO A 60 -7.16 8.56 12.49
C PRO A 60 -8.04 7.98 11.39
N VAL A 61 -8.10 6.65 11.29
CA VAL A 61 -9.01 5.96 10.38
C VAL A 61 -10.44 5.90 10.92
N GLU A 62 -10.60 5.96 12.24
CA GLU A 62 -11.87 5.80 12.93
C GLU A 62 -12.95 6.78 12.44
N GLY A 63 -14.12 6.25 12.12
CA GLY A 63 -15.24 7.08 11.63
C GLY A 63 -15.07 7.60 10.20
N THR A 64 -14.05 7.13 9.46
CA THR A 64 -13.78 7.53 8.08
C THR A 64 -13.90 6.35 7.11
N PRO A 65 -14.02 6.59 5.80
CA PRO A 65 -13.93 5.53 4.80
C PRO A 65 -12.59 4.76 4.78
N MET A 66 -11.54 5.29 5.46
CA MET A 66 -10.22 4.67 5.55
C MET A 66 -10.15 3.55 6.62
N ASP A 67 -11.22 3.29 7.37
CA ASP A 67 -11.23 2.29 8.45
C ASP A 67 -11.37 0.86 7.90
N PHE A 68 -10.25 0.16 7.78
CA PHE A 68 -10.15 -1.26 7.43
C PHE A 68 -9.70 -2.14 8.62
N ARG A 69 -9.90 -1.71 9.85
CA ARG A 69 -9.56 -2.52 11.04
C ARG A 69 -10.41 -3.79 11.16
N THR A 70 -11.53 -3.86 10.46
CA THR A 70 -12.35 -5.05 10.31
C THR A 70 -12.48 -5.44 8.84
N PRO A 71 -12.71 -6.75 8.52
CA PRO A 71 -12.88 -7.17 7.13
C PRO A 71 -13.97 -6.36 6.41
N THR A 72 -13.58 -5.60 5.40
CA THR A 72 -14.47 -4.68 4.68
C THR A 72 -14.23 -4.84 3.18
N PRO A 73 -15.30 -4.96 2.36
CA PRO A 73 -15.13 -4.96 0.90
C PRO A 73 -14.43 -3.68 0.43
N VAL A 74 -13.41 -3.82 -0.42
CA VAL A 74 -12.66 -2.67 -0.94
C VAL A 74 -13.60 -1.66 -1.61
N GLY A 75 -14.62 -2.14 -2.32
CA GLY A 75 -15.60 -1.30 -3.01
C GLY A 75 -16.66 -0.66 -2.12
N ALA A 76 -16.79 -1.05 -0.85
CA ALA A 76 -17.91 -0.63 -0.01
C ALA A 76 -18.04 0.89 0.14
N ARG A 77 -16.89 1.58 0.20
CA ARG A 77 -16.83 3.04 0.43
C ARG A 77 -15.94 3.77 -0.59
N ILE A 78 -15.39 3.07 -1.57
CA ILE A 78 -14.36 3.58 -2.50
C ILE A 78 -14.84 4.78 -3.34
N ASN A 79 -16.15 4.94 -3.51
CA ASN A 79 -16.79 6.04 -4.25
C ASN A 79 -17.37 7.12 -3.33
N ASP A 80 -17.07 7.11 -2.05
CA ASP A 80 -17.49 8.17 -1.12
C ASP A 80 -16.64 9.43 -1.35
N TYR A 81 -16.94 10.14 -2.43
CA TYR A 81 -16.18 11.35 -2.84
C TYR A 81 -16.55 12.60 -2.05
N ASP A 82 -17.47 12.54 -1.11
CA ASP A 82 -17.66 13.58 -0.10
C ASP A 82 -16.48 13.58 0.87
N PHE A 83 -15.82 12.44 1.02
CA PHE A 83 -14.55 12.34 1.74
C PHE A 83 -13.39 12.76 0.82
N VAL A 84 -12.75 13.90 1.14
CA VAL A 84 -11.75 14.55 0.29
C VAL A 84 -10.60 13.63 -0.14
N GLN A 85 -10.19 12.70 0.69
CA GLN A 85 -9.10 11.77 0.37
C GLN A 85 -9.48 10.84 -0.78
N LEU A 86 -10.68 10.24 -0.75
CA LEU A 86 -11.16 9.40 -1.83
C LEU A 86 -11.42 10.20 -3.11
N LYS A 87 -11.83 11.45 -2.98
CA LYS A 87 -11.94 12.37 -4.12
C LYS A 87 -10.58 12.63 -4.75
N ASN A 88 -9.57 12.95 -3.96
CA ASN A 88 -8.20 13.19 -4.44
C ASN A 88 -7.64 11.94 -5.14
N GLY A 89 -7.83 10.74 -4.56
CA GLY A 89 -7.35 9.46 -5.06
C GLY A 89 -8.18 8.80 -6.16
N ASN A 90 -9.31 9.38 -6.50
CA ASN A 90 -10.31 8.68 -7.32
C ASN A 90 -10.61 7.27 -6.78
N GLY A 91 -10.55 7.12 -5.45
CA GLY A 91 -10.58 5.89 -4.69
C GLY A 91 -9.40 5.75 -3.72
N TYR A 92 -9.07 4.53 -3.32
CA TYR A 92 -7.94 4.29 -2.43
C TYR A 92 -6.61 4.32 -3.19
N ASP A 93 -5.73 5.21 -2.74
CA ASP A 93 -4.31 5.29 -3.10
C ASP A 93 -3.59 6.02 -1.98
N HIS A 94 -3.57 5.41 -0.80
CA HIS A 94 -3.12 6.04 0.43
C HIS A 94 -2.26 5.08 1.24
N ASN A 95 -1.49 5.62 2.18
CA ASN A 95 -0.67 4.83 3.08
C ASN A 95 -1.30 4.74 4.47
N TRP A 96 -1.36 3.54 5.03
CA TRP A 96 -1.74 3.24 6.41
C TRP A 96 -0.52 3.06 7.30
N VAL A 97 -0.59 3.61 8.49
CA VAL A 97 0.45 3.51 9.53
C VAL A 97 0.24 2.23 10.31
N LEU A 98 1.11 1.25 10.11
CA LEU A 98 0.94 -0.09 10.68
C LEU A 98 1.17 -0.13 12.20
N ASN A 99 0.25 -0.74 12.93
CA ASN A 99 0.37 -0.97 14.37
C ASN A 99 1.44 -2.02 14.72
N THR A 100 1.87 -2.82 13.73
CA THR A 100 2.93 -3.82 13.89
C THR A 100 4.31 -3.20 14.09
N LYS A 101 4.51 -1.93 13.68
CA LYS A 101 5.76 -1.17 13.87
C LYS A 101 7.01 -1.90 13.37
N GLY A 102 6.89 -2.66 12.26
CA GLY A 102 7.99 -3.41 11.68
C GLY A 102 8.23 -4.79 12.30
N ASP A 103 7.34 -5.28 13.15
CA ASP A 103 7.41 -6.67 13.63
C ASP A 103 6.89 -7.62 12.56
N ILE A 104 7.82 -8.23 11.81
CA ILE A 104 7.53 -9.17 10.73
C ILE A 104 6.84 -10.48 11.20
N THR A 105 6.80 -10.74 12.49
CA THR A 105 6.10 -11.92 13.04
C THR A 105 4.60 -11.67 13.20
N ARG A 106 4.17 -10.41 13.10
CA ARG A 106 2.76 -10.00 13.21
C ARG A 106 2.18 -9.73 11.83
N LYS A 107 1.00 -10.29 11.60
CA LYS A 107 0.24 -10.00 10.39
C LYS A 107 -0.23 -8.54 10.40
N CYS A 108 0.07 -7.80 9.33
CA CYS A 108 -0.28 -6.39 9.20
C CYS A 108 -1.49 -6.13 8.32
N ALA A 109 -1.78 -7.02 7.37
CA ALA A 109 -2.95 -6.90 6.51
C ALA A 109 -3.41 -8.27 6.00
N THR A 110 -4.66 -8.34 5.56
CA THR A 110 -5.24 -9.51 4.87
C THR A 110 -6.09 -9.01 3.70
N LEU A 111 -5.92 -9.63 2.54
CA LEU A 111 -6.83 -9.50 1.40
C LEU A 111 -7.43 -10.87 1.12
N GLU A 112 -8.76 -10.95 1.06
CA GLU A 112 -9.49 -12.22 0.85
C GLU A 112 -10.47 -12.07 -0.32
N SER A 113 -10.54 -13.07 -1.18
CA SER A 113 -11.59 -13.20 -2.18
C SER A 113 -12.73 -14.06 -1.62
N PRO A 114 -13.94 -13.52 -1.43
CA PRO A 114 -15.11 -14.32 -1.06
C PRO A 114 -15.52 -15.32 -2.15
N LEU A 115 -15.14 -15.06 -3.41
CA LEU A 115 -15.49 -15.90 -4.56
C LEU A 115 -14.65 -17.17 -4.61
N THR A 116 -13.33 -17.05 -4.45
CA THR A 116 -12.38 -18.18 -4.60
C THR A 116 -11.96 -18.76 -3.27
N GLY A 117 -12.15 -18.03 -2.16
CA GLY A 117 -11.63 -18.38 -0.84
C GLY A 117 -10.10 -18.22 -0.72
N ILE A 118 -9.44 -17.60 -1.71
CA ILE A 118 -8.01 -17.32 -1.62
C ILE A 118 -7.79 -16.17 -0.63
N VAL A 119 -6.85 -16.39 0.29
CA VAL A 119 -6.45 -15.41 1.31
C VAL A 119 -4.98 -15.06 1.12
N LEU A 120 -4.69 -13.77 1.07
CA LEU A 120 -3.36 -13.20 1.07
C LEU A 120 -3.11 -12.51 2.42
N ASP A 121 -2.35 -13.15 3.30
CA ASP A 121 -1.87 -12.55 4.55
C ASP A 121 -0.53 -11.87 4.31
N VAL A 122 -0.39 -10.64 4.82
CA VAL A 122 0.77 -9.79 4.63
C VAL A 122 1.52 -9.59 5.93
N TYR A 123 2.83 -9.77 5.86
CA TYR A 123 3.78 -9.55 6.95
C TYR A 123 4.91 -8.67 6.44
N THR A 124 5.37 -7.73 7.26
CA THR A 124 6.43 -6.80 6.84
C THR A 124 7.22 -6.26 8.01
N ASN A 125 8.48 -5.91 7.75
CA ASN A 125 9.29 -5.09 8.64
C ASN A 125 9.16 -3.59 8.38
N GLU A 126 8.28 -3.20 7.42
CA GLU A 126 8.04 -1.80 7.09
C GLU A 126 6.98 -1.17 8.01
N PRO A 127 7.06 0.15 8.28
CA PRO A 127 6.12 0.84 9.15
C PRO A 127 4.79 1.20 8.50
N GLY A 128 4.68 1.09 7.18
CA GLY A 128 3.50 1.50 6.43
C GLY A 128 3.15 0.57 5.27
N ILE A 129 1.89 0.64 4.87
CA ILE A 129 1.37 -0.05 3.70
C ILE A 129 0.56 0.93 2.84
N GLN A 130 0.99 1.15 1.60
CA GLN A 130 0.20 1.86 0.60
C GLN A 130 -0.78 0.88 -0.03
N VAL A 131 -2.06 1.22 -0.03
CA VAL A 131 -3.09 0.47 -0.74
C VAL A 131 -3.54 1.27 -1.95
N TYR A 132 -3.33 0.69 -3.14
CA TYR A 132 -3.80 1.25 -4.39
C TYR A 132 -4.83 0.31 -5.03
N ALA A 133 -6.02 0.81 -5.27
CA ALA A 133 -7.14 -0.01 -5.73
C ALA A 133 -7.28 -0.08 -7.26
N GLY A 134 -6.23 0.24 -8.03
CA GLY A 134 -6.27 0.20 -9.50
C GLY A 134 -7.16 1.28 -10.12
N ASN A 135 -7.28 2.44 -9.46
CA ASN A 135 -8.21 3.52 -9.83
C ASN A 135 -7.98 4.08 -11.24
N PHE A 136 -6.72 4.05 -11.72
CA PHE A 136 -6.29 4.62 -13.01
C PHE A 136 -6.08 3.58 -14.10
N LEU A 137 -6.38 2.31 -13.86
CA LEU A 137 -6.48 1.31 -14.91
C LEU A 137 -7.71 1.64 -15.77
N ASP A 138 -7.55 1.74 -17.09
CA ASP A 138 -8.58 2.28 -18.01
C ASP A 138 -8.99 1.32 -19.13
N GLY A 139 -8.45 0.09 -19.11
CA GLY A 139 -8.71 -0.90 -20.13
C GLY A 139 -7.85 -0.73 -21.41
N SER A 140 -6.92 0.22 -21.44
CA SER A 140 -6.01 0.41 -22.58
C SER A 140 -4.92 -0.65 -22.67
N LEU A 141 -4.62 -1.32 -21.54
CA LEU A 141 -3.58 -2.33 -21.45
C LEU A 141 -4.18 -3.74 -21.45
N THR A 142 -3.64 -4.58 -22.33
CA THR A 142 -3.94 -6.01 -22.35
C THR A 142 -2.69 -6.79 -21.95
N GLY A 143 -2.82 -7.57 -20.90
CA GLY A 143 -1.73 -8.34 -20.33
C GLY A 143 -1.63 -9.76 -20.90
N LYS A 144 -0.97 -10.62 -20.15
CA LYS A 144 -0.84 -12.06 -20.49
C LYS A 144 -2.23 -12.69 -20.61
N LYS A 145 -2.35 -13.66 -21.51
CA LYS A 145 -3.60 -14.40 -21.81
C LYS A 145 -4.72 -13.53 -22.39
N GLY A 146 -4.42 -12.34 -22.94
CA GLY A 146 -5.44 -11.47 -23.55
C GLY A 146 -6.36 -10.78 -22.53
N ILE A 147 -5.96 -10.72 -21.26
CA ILE A 147 -6.75 -10.09 -20.21
C ILE A 147 -6.55 -8.58 -20.26
N THR A 148 -7.63 -7.83 -20.37
CA THR A 148 -7.66 -6.36 -20.35
C THR A 148 -7.80 -5.86 -18.93
N TYR A 149 -6.93 -4.92 -18.51
CA TYR A 149 -6.93 -4.37 -17.17
C TYR A 149 -7.83 -3.15 -17.07
N ASN A 150 -9.05 -3.38 -16.62
CA ASN A 150 -10.05 -2.32 -16.40
C ASN A 150 -9.87 -1.66 -15.04
N GLN A 151 -10.51 -0.51 -14.86
CA GLN A 151 -10.52 0.19 -13.58
C GLN A 151 -10.91 -0.77 -12.44
N ARG A 152 -10.10 -0.76 -11.37
CA ARG A 152 -10.31 -1.58 -10.18
C ARG A 152 -10.27 -3.09 -10.42
N ALA A 153 -9.50 -3.52 -11.41
CA ALA A 153 -9.27 -4.94 -11.65
C ALA A 153 -8.22 -5.56 -10.72
N SER A 154 -7.62 -4.78 -9.82
CA SER A 154 -6.59 -5.26 -8.90
C SER A 154 -6.43 -4.37 -7.67
N VAL A 155 -5.85 -4.93 -6.60
CA VAL A 155 -5.38 -4.18 -5.43
C VAL A 155 -3.87 -4.35 -5.32
N CYS A 156 -3.16 -3.24 -5.11
CA CYS A 156 -1.74 -3.26 -4.77
C CYS A 156 -1.58 -3.04 -3.28
N LEU A 157 -0.74 -3.86 -2.66
CA LEU A 157 -0.33 -3.76 -1.26
C LEU A 157 1.16 -3.48 -1.25
N ILE A 158 1.52 -2.18 -1.18
CA ILE A 158 2.87 -1.69 -1.39
C ILE A 158 3.48 -1.38 -0.03
N LEU A 159 4.47 -2.15 0.37
CA LEU A 159 5.12 -2.00 1.66
C LEU A 159 6.22 -0.96 1.55
N GLN A 160 6.25 0.02 2.45
CA GLN A 160 7.13 1.17 2.34
C GLN A 160 7.88 1.43 3.64
N GLU A 161 9.15 1.77 3.51
CA GLU A 161 10.03 2.07 4.63
C GLU A 161 9.59 3.32 5.40
N ARG A 162 9.00 4.31 4.71
CA ARG A 162 8.40 5.51 5.34
C ARG A 162 7.38 6.17 4.43
N TYR A 163 6.48 6.90 5.08
CA TYR A 163 5.60 7.90 4.49
C TYR A 163 6.45 8.87 3.68
N SER A 164 6.07 9.13 2.45
CA SER A 164 6.81 10.04 1.57
C SER A 164 7.26 11.29 2.32
N CYS A 165 8.52 11.66 2.15
CA CYS A 165 9.13 12.81 2.80
C CYS A 165 8.43 14.10 2.35
N GLY A 166 7.39 14.52 3.05
CA GLY A 166 6.98 15.92 3.07
C GLY A 166 8.04 16.72 3.84
N ASP A 167 8.25 17.96 3.47
CA ASP A 167 9.36 18.87 3.79
C ASP A 167 9.88 18.97 5.24
N ARG A 168 9.35 18.22 6.17
CA ARG A 168 9.83 18.15 7.57
C ARG A 168 10.47 16.82 7.96
N ALA A 169 10.57 15.87 7.07
CA ALA A 169 11.03 14.51 7.36
C ALA A 169 12.45 14.21 6.87
N PHE A 170 13.18 15.21 6.37
CA PHE A 170 14.59 15.02 5.97
C PHE A 170 15.48 14.55 7.15
N GLU A 171 15.15 14.94 8.40
CA GLU A 171 15.85 14.47 9.59
C GLU A 171 15.51 13.03 9.98
N SER A 172 14.51 12.44 9.37
CA SER A 172 14.01 11.11 9.72
C SER A 172 14.18 10.06 8.63
N CYS A 173 14.58 10.42 7.41
CA CYS A 173 15.08 9.45 6.44
C CYS A 173 16.34 8.82 7.03
N LYS A 174 16.32 7.51 7.29
CA LYS A 174 17.55 6.82 7.70
C LYS A 174 18.56 7.00 6.59
N GLU A 175 19.60 7.77 6.88
CA GLU A 175 20.82 7.78 6.12
C GLU A 175 21.43 6.38 6.27
N TYR A 176 21.29 5.53 5.26
CA TYR A 176 22.05 4.30 5.23
C TYR A 176 23.51 4.69 5.06
N ARG A 177 24.25 4.72 6.18
CA ARG A 177 25.70 4.85 6.14
C ARG A 177 26.26 3.58 5.54
N CYS A 178 27.12 3.72 4.54
CA CYS A 178 27.99 2.64 4.13
C CYS A 178 28.68 2.11 5.38
N ASN A 179 28.54 0.82 5.65
CA ASN A 179 29.48 0.17 6.54
C ASN A 179 30.84 0.24 5.82
N GLU A 180 31.71 1.12 6.30
CA GLU A 180 33.10 1.02 5.96
C GLU A 180 33.58 -0.39 6.36
N SER A 181 33.68 -1.26 5.35
CA SER A 181 34.37 -2.53 5.53
C SER A 181 35.77 -2.19 6.03
N GLN A 182 36.01 -2.51 7.30
CA GLN A 182 37.37 -2.42 7.82
C GLN A 182 38.25 -3.28 6.94
N GLY A 183 39.04 -2.62 6.09
CA GLY A 183 40.11 -3.28 5.35
C GLY A 183 41.09 -3.92 6.31
N ARG A 184 41.35 -5.19 6.09
CA ARG A 184 42.62 -5.86 6.36
C ARG A 184 42.97 -6.71 5.15
#